data_7dff8c5953b30ce14ae6746375fc8db8
#
_entry.id   7dff8c5953b30ce14ae6746375fc8db8
#
_cell.length_a   1.000
_cell.length_b   1.000
_cell.length_c   1.000
_cell.angle_alpha   90.00
_cell.angle_beta   90.00
_cell.angle_gamma   90.00
#
_symmetry.space_group_name_H-M   'P 1'
#
loop_
_entity.id
_entity.type
_entity.pdbx_description
1 polymer ?
#
loop_
_entity_poly.entity_id
_entity_poly.type
_entity_poly.pdbx_seq_one_letter_code
_entity_poly.pdbx_strand_id
1 'polypeptide(L)'
;MTNGLIDFVLVSVALLAIGIYGMAVKRNAIRMLFGVEMIINSANLNLVAFARYIPNSQGQTLALFSIAIAAAEVAVGLALVIVAYRMYKNIDIEDFRSLKG
;
A
#
# COMPACT_ATOMS: atom_id res chain seq x y z
N MET A 1 -15.30 -4.65 -22.59
CA MET A 1 -15.67 -4.68 -21.17
C MET A 1 -14.77 -5.54 -20.35
N THR A 2 -14.64 -6.80 -20.71
CA THR A 2 -13.70 -7.68 -20.01
C THR A 2 -12.26 -7.19 -20.13
N ASN A 3 -11.91 -6.52 -21.22
CA ASN A 3 -10.56 -5.97 -21.39
C ASN A 3 -10.23 -4.90 -20.35
N GLY A 4 -11.21 -4.05 -20.01
CA GLY A 4 -10.98 -3.03 -19.00
C GLY A 4 -10.76 -3.63 -17.62
N LEU A 5 -11.55 -4.65 -17.26
CA LEU A 5 -11.38 -5.33 -15.98
C LEU A 5 -10.01 -6.03 -15.92
N ILE A 6 -9.64 -6.69 -17.02
CA ILE A 6 -8.34 -7.36 -17.09
C ILE A 6 -7.20 -6.36 -16.90
N ASP A 7 -7.31 -5.18 -17.52
CA ASP A 7 -6.29 -4.15 -17.39
C ASP A 7 -6.13 -3.73 -15.93
N PHE A 8 -7.23 -3.51 -15.22
CA PHE A 8 -7.18 -3.15 -13.80
C PHE A 8 -6.56 -4.26 -12.97
N VAL A 9 -6.93 -5.50 -13.24
CA VAL A 9 -6.41 -6.65 -12.50
C VAL A 9 -4.91 -6.79 -12.76
N LEU A 10 -4.48 -6.60 -14.00
CA LEU A 10 -3.05 -6.67 -14.33
C LEU A 10 -2.25 -5.61 -13.59
N VAL A 11 -2.77 -4.39 -13.51
CA VAL A 11 -2.11 -3.32 -12.77
C VAL A 11 -2.03 -3.68 -11.28
N SER A 12 -3.11 -4.23 -10.72
CA SER A 12 -3.12 -4.60 -9.30
C SER A 12 -2.13 -5.74 -9.02
N VAL A 13 -2.02 -6.71 -9.92
CA VAL A 13 -1.05 -7.78 -9.78
C VAL A 13 0.37 -7.24 -9.84
N ALA A 14 0.62 -6.29 -10.75
CA ALA A 14 1.92 -5.63 -10.83
C ALA A 14 2.26 -4.90 -9.53
N LEU A 15 1.30 -4.17 -8.97
CA LEU A 15 1.50 -3.48 -7.70
C LEU A 15 1.79 -4.46 -6.57
N LEU A 16 1.05 -5.57 -6.53
CA LEU A 16 1.28 -6.60 -5.53
C LEU A 16 2.69 -7.17 -5.65
N ALA A 17 3.10 -7.49 -6.87
CA ALA A 17 4.42 -8.04 -7.11
C ALA A 17 5.52 -7.06 -6.71
N ILE A 18 5.36 -5.79 -7.06
CA ILE A 18 6.32 -4.76 -6.68
C ILE A 18 6.40 -4.60 -5.17
N GLY A 19 5.24 -4.62 -4.51
CA GLY A 19 5.20 -4.51 -3.05
C GLY A 19 5.91 -5.67 -2.37
N ILE A 20 5.64 -6.89 -2.81
CA ILE A 20 6.27 -8.08 -2.26
C ILE A 20 7.77 -8.06 -2.53
N TYR A 21 8.16 -7.71 -3.74
CA TYR A 21 9.56 -7.61 -4.12
C TYR A 21 10.29 -6.60 -3.25
N GLY A 22 9.69 -5.43 -3.07
CA GLY A 22 10.30 -4.38 -2.25
C GLY A 22 10.52 -4.83 -0.82
N MET A 23 9.57 -5.60 -0.26
CA MET A 23 9.71 -6.11 1.09
C MET A 23 10.77 -7.20 1.18
N ALA A 24 10.92 -8.00 0.14
CA ALA A 24 11.84 -9.13 0.15
C ALA A 24 13.30 -8.71 -0.04
N VAL A 25 13.52 -7.65 -0.83
CA VAL A 25 14.88 -7.29 -1.24
C VAL A 25 15.65 -6.57 -0.15
N LYS A 26 15.01 -5.69 0.59
CA LYS A 26 15.68 -4.99 1.69
C LYS A 26 14.79 -4.90 2.90
N ARG A 27 15.34 -5.25 4.03
CA ARG A 27 14.62 -5.19 5.31
C ARG A 27 14.81 -3.84 5.97
N ASN A 28 14.48 -2.82 5.23
CA ASN A 28 14.45 -1.47 5.75
C ASN A 28 13.02 -1.16 6.18
N ALA A 29 12.83 -0.59 7.37
CA ALA A 29 11.50 -0.36 7.91
C ALA A 29 10.65 0.49 6.98
N ILE A 30 11.24 1.53 6.37
CA ILE A 30 10.51 2.41 5.46
C ILE A 30 10.14 1.67 4.18
N ARG A 31 11.05 0.87 3.65
CA ARG A 31 10.75 0.08 2.46
C ARG A 31 9.67 -0.95 2.71
N MET A 32 9.71 -1.60 3.86
CA MET A 32 8.67 -2.55 4.23
C MET A 32 7.32 -1.85 4.35
N LEU A 33 7.31 -0.65 4.90
CA LEU A 33 6.10 0.14 5.01
C LEU A 33 5.53 0.45 3.63
N PHE A 34 6.37 0.92 2.70
CA PHE A 34 5.92 1.19 1.34
C PHE A 34 5.44 -0.09 0.65
N GLY A 35 6.11 -1.21 0.89
CA GLY A 35 5.70 -2.49 0.34
C GLY A 35 4.30 -2.88 0.81
N VAL A 36 4.05 -2.76 2.11
CA VAL A 36 2.73 -3.04 2.68
C VAL A 36 1.68 -2.12 2.08
N GLU A 37 1.99 -0.84 1.94
CA GLU A 37 1.06 0.12 1.34
C GLU A 37 0.72 -0.25 -0.09
N MET A 38 1.70 -0.67 -0.87
CA MET A 38 1.45 -1.09 -2.25
C MET A 38 0.59 -2.35 -2.31
N ILE A 39 0.81 -3.30 -1.39
CA ILE A 39 0.00 -4.52 -1.33
C ILE A 39 -1.46 -4.16 -1.01
N ILE A 40 -1.68 -3.30 -0.04
CA ILE A 40 -3.03 -2.88 0.32
C ILE A 40 -3.67 -2.12 -0.83
N ASN A 41 -2.91 -1.26 -1.52
CA ASN A 41 -3.43 -0.54 -2.68
C ASN A 41 -3.81 -1.48 -3.81
N SER A 42 -3.07 -2.57 -4.00
CA SER A 42 -3.42 -3.54 -5.03
C SER A 42 -4.77 -4.19 -4.73
N ALA A 43 -5.02 -4.53 -3.47
CA ALA A 43 -6.30 -5.09 -3.05
C ALA A 43 -7.43 -4.08 -3.26
N ASN A 44 -7.18 -2.83 -2.89
CA ASN A 44 -8.18 -1.78 -3.05
C ASN A 44 -8.49 -1.50 -4.53
N LEU A 45 -7.48 -1.53 -5.38
CA LEU A 45 -7.68 -1.37 -6.82
C LEU A 45 -8.56 -2.47 -7.38
N ASN A 46 -8.39 -3.70 -6.91
CA ASN A 46 -9.27 -4.80 -7.31
C ASN A 46 -10.70 -4.55 -6.88
N LEU A 47 -10.92 -4.07 -5.66
CA LEU A 47 -12.27 -3.74 -5.20
C LEU A 47 -12.92 -2.69 -6.07
N VAL A 48 -12.19 -1.65 -6.44
CA VAL A 48 -12.69 -0.60 -7.32
C VAL A 48 -13.01 -1.17 -8.69
N ALA A 49 -12.13 -1.99 -9.24
CA ALA A 49 -12.33 -2.58 -10.55
C ALA A 49 -13.57 -3.45 -10.58
N PHE A 50 -13.73 -4.33 -9.60
CA PHE A 50 -14.90 -5.19 -9.54
C PHE A 50 -16.18 -4.39 -9.29
N ALA A 51 -16.12 -3.37 -8.44
CA ALA A 51 -17.28 -2.52 -8.18
C ALA A 51 -17.79 -1.86 -9.45
N ARG A 52 -16.88 -1.44 -10.33
CA ARG A 52 -17.24 -0.80 -11.58
C ARG A 52 -18.00 -1.74 -12.52
N TYR A 53 -17.66 -3.04 -12.48
CA TYR A 53 -18.22 -4.01 -13.42
C TYR A 53 -19.36 -4.84 -12.82
N ILE A 54 -19.68 -4.62 -11.55
CA ILE A 54 -20.84 -5.24 -10.91
C ILE A 54 -21.98 -4.23 -10.93
N PRO A 55 -23.06 -4.52 -11.65
CA PRO A 55 -24.20 -3.60 -11.69
C PRO A 55 -24.94 -3.62 -10.36
N ASN A 56 -25.78 -2.62 -10.16
CA ASN A 56 -26.71 -2.47 -9.03
C ASN A 56 -26.07 -2.01 -7.73
N SER A 57 -26.81 -2.13 -6.64
CA SER A 57 -26.43 -1.62 -5.33
C SER A 57 -25.22 -2.33 -4.73
N GLN A 58 -24.96 -3.59 -5.11
CA GLN A 58 -23.82 -4.31 -4.61
C GLN A 58 -22.51 -3.68 -5.09
N GLY A 59 -22.46 -3.25 -6.36
CA GLY A 59 -21.30 -2.56 -6.87
C GLY A 59 -21.06 -1.26 -6.14
N GLN A 60 -22.13 -0.51 -5.85
CA GLN A 60 -22.02 0.74 -5.10
C GLN A 60 -21.53 0.50 -3.67
N THR A 61 -21.99 -0.56 -3.05
CA THR A 61 -21.54 -0.93 -1.70
C THR A 61 -20.05 -1.24 -1.69
N LEU A 62 -19.58 -2.00 -2.68
CA LEU A 62 -18.16 -2.30 -2.80
C LEU A 62 -17.34 -1.02 -3.01
N ALA A 63 -17.86 -0.09 -3.81
CA ALA A 63 -17.18 1.18 -4.05
C ALA A 63 -17.07 1.98 -2.75
N LEU A 64 -18.12 2.00 -1.95
CA LEU A 64 -18.09 2.69 -0.65
C LEU A 64 -17.07 2.05 0.30
N PHE A 65 -17.03 0.72 0.35
CA PHE A 65 -16.01 0.03 1.14
C PHE A 65 -14.61 0.38 0.66
N SER A 66 -14.43 0.44 -0.65
CA SER A 66 -13.13 0.79 -1.21
C SER A 66 -12.69 2.19 -0.78
N ILE A 67 -13.61 3.14 -0.80
CA ILE A 67 -13.33 4.51 -0.36
C ILE A 67 -12.98 4.53 1.12
N ALA A 68 -13.73 3.81 1.94
CA ALA A 68 -13.47 3.74 3.38
C ALA A 68 -12.11 3.12 3.66
N ILE A 69 -11.78 2.04 2.96
CA ILE A 69 -10.47 1.39 3.10
C ILE A 69 -9.36 2.35 2.70
N ALA A 70 -9.54 3.06 1.59
CA ALA A 70 -8.54 4.02 1.13
C ALA A 70 -8.31 5.13 2.16
N ALA A 71 -9.38 5.65 2.74
CA ALA A 71 -9.27 6.69 3.76
C ALA A 71 -8.56 6.19 5.01
N ALA A 72 -8.94 5.00 5.48
CA ALA A 72 -8.30 4.39 6.65
C ALA A 72 -6.82 4.11 6.38
N GLU A 73 -6.52 3.65 5.18
CA GLU A 73 -5.16 3.34 4.76
C GLU A 73 -4.27 4.57 4.76
N VAL A 74 -4.77 5.69 4.25
CA VAL A 74 -4.02 6.94 4.26
C VAL A 74 -3.74 7.38 5.69
N ALA A 75 -4.71 7.30 6.57
CA ALA A 75 -4.55 7.69 7.97
C ALA A 75 -3.52 6.81 8.67
N VAL A 76 -3.67 5.49 8.54
CA VAL A 76 -2.73 4.54 9.17
C VAL A 76 -1.35 4.66 8.55
N GLY A 77 -1.29 4.75 7.23
CA GLY A 77 -0.02 4.88 6.52
C GLY A 77 0.74 6.12 6.94
N LEU A 78 0.04 7.24 7.05
CA LEU A 78 0.68 8.48 7.48
C LEU A 78 1.20 8.37 8.92
N ALA A 79 0.39 7.78 9.81
CA ALA A 79 0.81 7.57 11.20
C ALA A 79 2.05 6.69 11.26
N LEU A 80 2.06 5.61 10.50
CA LEU A 80 3.21 4.70 10.46
C LEU A 80 4.45 5.37 9.89
N VAL A 81 4.28 6.20 8.86
CA VAL A 81 5.41 6.95 8.30
C VAL A 81 6.01 7.88 9.35
N ILE A 82 5.16 8.58 10.09
CA ILE A 82 5.63 9.49 11.14
C ILE A 82 6.41 8.72 12.21
N VAL A 83 5.86 7.60 12.67
CA VAL A 83 6.53 6.78 13.68
C VAL A 83 7.83 6.21 13.13
N ALA A 84 7.81 5.68 11.93
CA ALA A 84 9.01 5.12 11.30
C ALA A 84 10.08 6.19 11.12
N TYR A 85 9.67 7.39 10.71
CA TYR A 85 10.61 8.49 10.53
C TYR A 85 11.30 8.84 11.84
N ARG A 86 10.55 8.90 12.94
CA ARG A 86 11.12 9.20 14.24
C ARG A 86 12.11 8.13 14.67
N MET A 87 11.75 6.88 14.47
CA MET A 87 12.64 5.76 14.83
C MET A 87 13.89 5.76 13.95
N TYR A 88 13.69 5.97 12.65
CA TYR A 88 14.80 5.99 11.71
C TYR A 88 15.78 7.12 12.03
N LYS A 89 15.26 8.28 12.37
CA LYS A 89 16.09 9.42 12.73
C LYS A 89 16.92 9.11 13.96
N ASN A 90 16.33 8.45 14.94
CA ASN A 90 17.06 8.04 16.14
C ASN A 90 18.16 7.04 15.80
N ILE A 91 17.85 6.08 14.94
CA ILE A 91 18.82 5.08 14.50
C ILE A 91 19.97 5.75 13.77
N ASP A 92 19.67 6.70 12.89
CA ASP A 92 20.69 7.44 12.15
C ASP A 92 21.64 8.18 13.09
N ILE A 93 21.09 8.80 14.12
CA ILE A 93 21.92 9.53 15.09
C ILE A 93 22.84 8.57 15.83
N GLU A 94 22.32 7.43 16.23
CA GLU A 94 23.11 6.41 16.92
C GLU A 94 24.20 5.83 16.02
N ASP A 95 23.85 5.54 14.78
CA ASP A 95 24.83 5.06 13.80
C ASP A 95 25.93 6.06 13.59
N PHE A 96 25.57 7.33 13.51
CA PHE A 96 26.52 8.41 13.34
C PHE A 96 27.48 8.49 14.51
N ARG A 97 26.96 8.37 15.71
CA ARG A 97 27.78 8.36 16.92
C ARG A 97 28.71 7.17 16.94
N SER A 98 28.23 6.00 16.54
CA SER A 98 29.05 4.80 16.46
C SER A 98 30.22 4.97 15.51
N LEU A 99 29.95 5.58 14.36
CA LEU A 99 31.01 5.83 13.38
C LEU A 99 32.05 6.82 13.88
N LYS A 100 31.63 7.77 14.66
CA LYS A 100 32.54 8.77 15.21
C LYS A 100 33.27 8.28 16.44
N GLY A 101 32.61 7.43 17.18
CA GLY A 101 33.15 7.00 18.45
C GLY A 101 34.00 5.79 18.40
#